data_299b404bda5754b9bd4b17ef62bfee63
#
_entry.id   299b404bda5754b9bd4b17ef62bfee63
#
_cell.length_a   1.000
_cell.length_b   1.000
_cell.length_c   1.000
_cell.angle_alpha   90.00
_cell.angle_beta   90.00
_cell.angle_gamma   90.00
#
_symmetry.space_group_name_H-M   'P 1'
#
loop_
_entity.id
_entity.type
_entity.pdbx_description
1 polymer ?
#
loop_
_entity_poly.entity_id
_entity_poly.type
_entity_poly.pdbx_seq_one_letter_code
_entity_poly.pdbx_strand_id
1 'polypeptide(L)'
;GGAAKVLKKGESWAPIIPIDQPASTCWYRSATLANSAYQTYRGIVGMWLIEDDQSLKSKLPHKYGVDDIPLILQDMEFNGDGLQLFKQNQPHFVGNRLLVNGQEAPYLDAPRGWVRLRLLNASLARAYDLRLDNEQDMLLVARDLGFLPQGKAINSLILAPGERAEVLVNLSEGEGVSLISG
;
A
#
# COMPACT_ATOMS: atom_id res chain seq x y z
N GLY A 1 -6.47 15.44 -20.55
CA GLY A 1 -6.39 14.19 -19.91
C GLY A 1 -5.05 13.93 -19.25
N GLY A 2 -5.08 13.55 -17.96
CA GLY A 2 -3.90 13.34 -17.13
C GLY A 2 -2.94 12.27 -17.66
N ALA A 3 -3.46 11.14 -18.13
CA ALA A 3 -2.66 10.02 -18.62
C ALA A 3 -1.83 10.32 -19.90
N ALA A 4 -2.22 11.34 -20.67
CA ALA A 4 -1.51 11.75 -21.88
C ALA A 4 -0.51 12.90 -21.61
N LYS A 5 -0.46 13.45 -20.39
CA LYS A 5 0.45 14.55 -20.06
C LYS A 5 1.84 14.00 -19.74
N VAL A 6 2.80 14.37 -20.56
CA VAL A 6 4.22 14.08 -20.31
C VAL A 6 4.85 15.31 -19.67
N LEU A 7 5.46 15.13 -18.50
CA LEU A 7 6.21 16.17 -17.80
C LEU A 7 7.70 16.06 -18.14
N LYS A 8 8.29 17.14 -18.60
CA LYS A 8 9.75 17.26 -18.78
C LYS A 8 10.40 17.66 -17.46
N LYS A 9 11.72 17.51 -17.39
CA LYS A 9 12.49 17.96 -16.23
C LYS A 9 12.23 19.45 -15.94
N GLY A 10 11.82 19.75 -14.71
CA GLY A 10 11.52 21.12 -14.27
C GLY A 10 10.11 21.61 -14.58
N GLU A 11 9.29 20.83 -15.30
CA GLU A 11 7.88 21.17 -15.52
C GLU A 11 7.02 20.76 -14.31
N SER A 12 6.01 21.58 -14.05
CA SER A 12 4.96 21.29 -13.07
C SER A 12 3.60 21.15 -13.74
N TRP A 13 2.75 20.30 -13.16
CA TRP A 13 1.38 20.12 -13.59
C TRP A 13 0.47 20.07 -12.37
N ALA A 14 -0.45 21.00 -12.26
CA ALA A 14 -1.36 21.13 -11.14
C ALA A 14 -2.82 21.11 -11.66
N PRO A 15 -3.38 19.92 -11.92
CA PRO A 15 -4.74 19.80 -12.38
C PRO A 15 -5.73 20.03 -11.23
N ILE A 16 -6.90 20.57 -11.56
CA ILE A 16 -8.08 20.52 -10.69
C ILE A 16 -8.87 19.29 -11.11
N ILE A 17 -8.98 18.31 -10.21
CA ILE A 17 -9.68 17.06 -10.46
C ILE A 17 -10.88 17.00 -9.50
N PRO A 18 -12.13 17.11 -9.99
CA PRO A 18 -13.29 16.89 -9.16
C PRO A 18 -13.31 15.39 -8.74
N ILE A 19 -13.54 15.14 -7.46
CA ILE A 19 -13.65 13.79 -6.91
C ILE A 19 -15.14 13.53 -6.65
N ASP A 20 -15.69 12.56 -7.35
CA ASP A 20 -17.08 12.10 -7.20
C ASP A 20 -17.08 10.58 -7.12
N GLN A 21 -16.67 10.05 -5.97
CA GLN A 21 -16.63 8.61 -5.69
C GLN A 21 -16.67 8.37 -4.17
N PRO A 22 -17.09 7.17 -3.74
CA PRO A 22 -17.03 6.75 -2.33
C PRO A 22 -15.61 6.77 -1.77
N ALA A 23 -15.52 6.87 -0.42
CA ALA A 23 -14.27 6.78 0.30
C ALA A 23 -13.50 5.51 -0.06
N SER A 24 -12.21 5.66 -0.34
CA SER A 24 -11.36 4.56 -0.78
C SER A 24 -9.88 4.87 -0.65
N THR A 25 -9.07 3.84 -0.55
CA THR A 25 -7.62 3.94 -0.68
C THR A 25 -7.24 3.72 -2.14
N CYS A 26 -6.97 4.81 -2.83
CA CYS A 26 -6.45 4.82 -4.20
C CYS A 26 -4.93 4.99 -4.20
N TRP A 27 -4.32 4.87 -5.37
CA TRP A 27 -2.89 5.10 -5.53
C TRP A 27 -2.60 5.76 -6.88
N TYR A 28 -1.46 6.41 -6.95
CA TYR A 28 -0.95 6.98 -8.19
C TYR A 28 0.43 6.43 -8.51
N ARG A 29 0.73 6.32 -9.78
CA ARG A 29 2.01 5.89 -10.33
C ARG A 29 2.25 6.55 -11.69
N SER A 30 3.46 6.42 -12.20
CA SER A 30 3.74 6.83 -13.56
C SER A 30 2.92 6.02 -14.57
N ALA A 31 2.45 6.70 -15.62
CA ALA A 31 1.83 6.10 -16.80
C ALA A 31 2.64 6.34 -18.08
N THR A 32 3.94 6.66 -17.96
CA THR A 32 4.82 6.92 -19.10
C THR A 32 5.02 5.65 -19.91
N LEU A 33 4.71 5.70 -21.20
CA LEU A 33 4.85 4.58 -22.12
C LEU A 33 6.28 4.02 -22.07
N ALA A 34 6.40 2.69 -22.02
CA ALA A 34 7.64 1.91 -21.90
C ALA A 34 8.45 2.12 -20.61
N ASN A 35 8.15 3.13 -19.79
CA ASN A 35 8.90 3.43 -18.56
C ASN A 35 8.08 3.31 -17.27
N SER A 36 6.77 3.07 -17.36
CA SER A 36 5.88 3.00 -16.21
C SER A 36 6.33 1.96 -15.18
N ALA A 37 6.66 0.75 -15.61
CA ALA A 37 7.15 -0.32 -14.74
C ALA A 37 8.47 0.07 -14.03
N TYR A 38 9.44 0.59 -14.80
CA TYR A 38 10.71 1.05 -14.23
C TYR A 38 10.52 2.16 -13.21
N GLN A 39 9.69 3.17 -13.51
CA GLN A 39 9.46 4.28 -12.60
C GLN A 39 8.70 3.85 -11.35
N THR A 40 7.71 2.95 -11.49
CA THR A 40 7.02 2.34 -10.34
C THR A 40 8.00 1.56 -9.47
N TYR A 41 8.83 0.73 -10.08
CA TYR A 41 9.88 -0.03 -9.39
C TYR A 41 10.88 0.87 -8.66
N ARG A 42 11.20 2.04 -9.23
CA ARG A 42 12.07 3.06 -8.61
C ARG A 42 11.38 3.87 -7.51
N GLY A 43 10.14 3.52 -7.15
CA GLY A 43 9.42 4.14 -6.04
C GLY A 43 8.60 5.36 -6.42
N ILE A 44 8.35 5.63 -7.72
CA ILE A 44 7.43 6.71 -8.12
C ILE A 44 6.00 6.19 -7.99
N VAL A 45 5.57 6.05 -6.75
CA VAL A 45 4.24 5.61 -6.33
C VAL A 45 3.81 6.37 -5.08
N GLY A 46 2.52 6.47 -4.85
CA GLY A 46 1.98 6.99 -3.61
C GLY A 46 0.51 6.65 -3.45
N MET A 47 0.01 6.76 -2.23
CA MET A 47 -1.41 6.60 -1.94
C MET A 47 -2.15 7.91 -2.14
N TRP A 48 -3.40 7.79 -2.54
CA TRP A 48 -4.38 8.86 -2.63
C TRP A 48 -5.61 8.43 -1.84
N LEU A 49 -5.78 9.01 -0.67
CA LEU A 49 -6.87 8.69 0.24
C LEU A 49 -8.06 9.59 -0.06
N ILE A 50 -9.19 8.98 -0.33
CA ILE A 50 -10.48 9.65 -0.56
C ILE A 50 -11.36 9.37 0.63
N GLU A 51 -11.91 10.42 1.19
CA GLU A 51 -12.86 10.36 2.32
C GLU A 51 -14.20 10.96 1.92
N ASP A 52 -15.25 10.49 2.52
CA ASP A 52 -16.62 10.96 2.39
C ASP A 52 -17.29 11.09 3.76
N ASP A 53 -18.52 11.57 3.76
CA ASP A 53 -19.28 11.77 5.00
C ASP A 53 -19.48 10.47 5.80
N GLN A 54 -19.52 9.31 5.14
CA GLN A 54 -19.68 8.02 5.81
C GLN A 54 -18.36 7.58 6.46
N SER A 55 -17.23 7.73 5.76
CA SER A 55 -15.92 7.40 6.28
C SER A 55 -15.56 8.28 7.48
N LEU A 56 -15.86 9.58 7.42
CA LEU A 56 -15.60 10.54 8.49
C LEU A 56 -16.49 10.30 9.74
N LYS A 57 -17.71 9.76 9.56
CA LYS A 57 -18.60 9.38 10.66
C LYS A 57 -18.34 7.95 11.17
N SER A 58 -17.52 7.18 10.50
CA SER A 58 -17.15 5.84 10.94
C SER A 58 -16.35 5.91 12.24
N LYS A 59 -16.42 4.84 13.03
CA LYS A 59 -15.60 4.69 14.25
C LYS A 59 -14.25 4.04 13.98
N LEU A 60 -13.82 4.02 12.71
CA LEU A 60 -12.53 3.47 12.32
C LEU A 60 -11.39 4.38 12.79
N PRO A 61 -10.23 3.83 13.12
CA PRO A 61 -9.02 4.62 13.30
C PRO A 61 -8.79 5.55 12.10
N HIS A 62 -8.50 6.84 12.36
CA HIS A 62 -8.44 7.88 11.32
C HIS A 62 -7.34 8.93 11.55
N LYS A 63 -6.52 8.76 12.61
CA LYS A 63 -5.39 9.66 12.84
C LYS A 63 -4.21 9.21 11.98
N TYR A 64 -4.10 9.82 10.80
CA TYR A 64 -3.05 9.51 9.83
C TYR A 64 -1.65 9.54 10.44
N GLY A 65 -0.88 8.47 10.22
CA GLY A 65 0.46 8.29 10.77
C GLY A 65 0.51 7.91 12.26
N VAL A 66 -0.64 7.76 12.93
CA VAL A 66 -0.73 7.37 14.35
C VAL A 66 -1.48 6.05 14.50
N ASP A 67 -2.76 6.00 14.15
CA ASP A 67 -3.59 4.81 14.18
C ASP A 67 -4.21 4.46 12.81
N ASP A 68 -3.97 5.27 11.78
CA ASP A 68 -4.30 5.05 10.36
C ASP A 68 -3.00 5.12 9.54
N ILE A 69 -2.45 3.96 9.21
CA ILE A 69 -1.07 3.78 8.75
C ILE A 69 -1.05 3.31 7.30
N PRO A 70 -0.53 4.12 6.35
CA PRO A 70 -0.31 3.67 4.98
C PRO A 70 0.94 2.79 4.88
N LEU A 71 0.81 1.63 4.23
CA LEU A 71 1.89 0.69 3.99
C LEU A 71 1.96 0.34 2.50
N ILE A 72 2.98 0.84 1.82
CA ILE A 72 3.28 0.53 0.43
C ILE A 72 4.31 -0.59 0.39
N LEU A 73 3.90 -1.76 -0.09
CA LEU A 73 4.74 -2.94 -0.23
C LEU A 73 5.36 -2.98 -1.62
N GLN A 74 6.66 -3.14 -1.69
CA GLN A 74 7.41 -3.33 -2.94
C GLN A 74 8.50 -4.36 -2.73
N ASP A 75 8.73 -5.20 -3.73
CA ASP A 75 9.93 -6.02 -3.77
C ASP A 75 10.95 -5.43 -4.73
N MET A 76 12.21 -5.49 -4.33
CA MET A 76 13.33 -4.97 -5.11
C MET A 76 14.46 -5.98 -5.14
N GLU A 77 15.24 -5.96 -6.22
CA GLU A 77 16.46 -6.74 -6.32
C GLU A 77 17.69 -5.84 -6.11
N PHE A 78 18.57 -6.27 -5.23
CA PHE A 78 19.86 -5.63 -5.00
C PHE A 78 20.98 -6.63 -5.31
N ASN A 79 22.05 -6.15 -5.94
CA ASN A 79 23.27 -6.94 -6.13
C ASN A 79 24.12 -6.99 -4.84
N GLY A 80 25.24 -7.71 -4.90
CA GLY A 80 26.17 -7.83 -3.77
C GLY A 80 26.74 -6.50 -3.26
N ASP A 81 26.78 -5.47 -4.11
CA ASP A 81 27.26 -4.12 -3.77
C ASP A 81 26.14 -3.19 -3.25
N GLY A 82 24.92 -3.71 -3.07
CA GLY A 82 23.77 -2.94 -2.64
C GLY A 82 23.15 -2.03 -3.71
N LEU A 83 23.52 -2.22 -4.98
CA LEU A 83 22.92 -1.47 -6.07
C LEU A 83 21.60 -2.11 -6.51
N GLN A 84 20.56 -1.28 -6.64
CA GLN A 84 19.25 -1.70 -7.14
C GLN A 84 19.34 -2.11 -8.60
N LEU A 85 18.87 -3.31 -8.90
CA LEU A 85 18.82 -3.86 -10.26
C LEU A 85 17.39 -3.80 -10.80
N PHE A 86 17.25 -3.57 -12.09
CA PHE A 86 15.97 -3.66 -12.82
C PHE A 86 16.18 -4.47 -14.10
N LYS A 87 15.37 -5.53 -14.26
CA LYS A 87 15.43 -6.42 -15.41
C LYS A 87 14.26 -6.13 -16.35
N GLN A 88 14.46 -5.20 -17.27
CA GLN A 88 13.41 -4.66 -18.15
C GLN A 88 12.67 -5.71 -19.00
N ASN A 89 13.33 -6.82 -19.33
CA ASN A 89 12.79 -7.84 -20.22
C ASN A 89 12.27 -9.09 -19.50
N GLN A 90 12.06 -9.01 -18.18
CA GLN A 90 11.50 -10.09 -17.40
C GLN A 90 10.04 -9.77 -17.02
N PRO A 91 9.04 -10.39 -17.68
CA PRO A 91 7.62 -10.09 -17.42
C PRO A 91 7.16 -10.47 -16.00
N HIS A 92 7.87 -11.36 -15.33
CA HIS A 92 7.58 -11.79 -13.96
C HIS A 92 8.77 -11.47 -13.04
N PHE A 93 9.22 -10.22 -13.08
CA PHE A 93 10.31 -9.77 -12.24
C PHE A 93 9.91 -9.78 -10.76
N VAL A 94 10.63 -10.55 -9.97
CA VAL A 94 10.47 -10.64 -8.52
C VAL A 94 11.81 -10.32 -7.88
N GLY A 95 11.82 -9.35 -6.94
CA GLY A 95 13.00 -8.93 -6.23
C GLY A 95 13.39 -9.89 -5.10
N ASN A 96 14.57 -9.72 -4.55
CA ASN A 96 15.11 -10.53 -3.44
C ASN A 96 14.91 -9.90 -2.05
N ARG A 97 14.41 -8.65 -1.98
CA ARG A 97 14.12 -7.94 -0.74
C ARG A 97 12.73 -7.33 -0.78
N LEU A 98 12.02 -7.43 0.35
CA LEU A 98 10.74 -6.75 0.56
C LEU A 98 10.98 -5.42 1.26
N LEU A 99 10.42 -4.37 0.70
CA LEU A 99 10.44 -3.02 1.28
C LEU A 99 9.02 -2.60 1.64
N VAL A 100 8.89 -1.94 2.77
CA VAL A 100 7.65 -1.29 3.22
C VAL A 100 7.95 0.20 3.34
N ASN A 101 7.22 1.03 2.59
CA ASN A 101 7.48 2.48 2.51
C ASN A 101 8.96 2.80 2.19
N GLY A 102 9.61 1.99 1.36
CA GLY A 102 11.01 2.14 0.96
C GLY A 102 12.05 1.67 1.98
N GLN A 103 11.64 1.06 3.09
CA GLN A 103 12.53 0.53 4.14
C GLN A 103 12.40 -0.99 4.25
N GLU A 104 13.51 -1.67 4.52
CA GLU A 104 13.53 -3.11 4.79
C GLU A 104 13.21 -3.36 6.27
N ALA A 105 12.24 -4.22 6.54
CA ALA A 105 11.78 -4.59 7.88
C ALA A 105 11.60 -3.38 8.82
N PRO A 106 10.82 -2.35 8.45
CA PRO A 106 10.59 -1.20 9.32
C PRO A 106 9.76 -1.61 10.54
N TYR A 107 9.90 -0.87 11.62
CA TYR A 107 9.02 -0.96 12.77
C TYR A 107 8.24 0.34 12.97
N LEU A 108 7.11 0.25 13.68
CA LEU A 108 6.24 1.36 14.00
C LEU A 108 5.82 1.28 15.47
N ASP A 109 6.00 2.38 16.20
CA ASP A 109 5.41 2.56 17.52
C ASP A 109 3.94 2.96 17.34
N ALA A 110 3.04 1.98 17.45
CA ALA A 110 1.61 2.20 17.33
C ALA A 110 0.95 2.36 18.71
N PRO A 111 -0.14 3.13 18.82
CA PRO A 111 -0.90 3.23 20.07
C PRO A 111 -1.58 1.90 20.41
N ARG A 112 -1.84 1.65 21.71
CA ARG A 112 -2.70 0.54 22.12
C ARG A 112 -4.11 0.73 21.60
N GLY A 113 -4.77 -0.38 21.22
CA GLY A 113 -6.12 -0.41 20.68
C GLY A 113 -6.16 -0.83 19.22
N TRP A 114 -7.18 -0.42 18.50
CA TRP A 114 -7.32 -0.73 17.09
C TRP A 114 -6.46 0.21 16.24
N VAL A 115 -5.71 -0.38 15.31
CA VAL A 115 -4.91 0.33 14.32
C VAL A 115 -5.36 -0.08 12.93
N ARG A 116 -5.56 0.88 12.03
CA ARG A 116 -5.93 0.68 10.64
C ARG A 116 -4.67 0.66 9.78
N LEU A 117 -4.44 -0.43 9.09
CA LEU A 117 -3.39 -0.54 8.10
C LEU A 117 -4.00 -0.40 6.70
N ARG A 118 -3.53 0.57 5.93
CA ARG A 118 -3.88 0.75 4.52
C ARG A 118 -2.78 0.13 3.67
N LEU A 119 -3.04 -1.02 3.11
CA LEU A 119 -2.07 -1.83 2.38
C LEU A 119 -2.19 -1.59 0.88
N LEU A 120 -1.07 -1.34 0.23
CA LEU A 120 -0.92 -1.28 -1.22
C LEU A 120 0.19 -2.23 -1.64
N ASN A 121 -0.09 -3.16 -2.53
CA ASN A 121 0.95 -3.90 -3.23
C ASN A 121 1.38 -3.12 -4.48
N ALA A 122 2.51 -2.45 -4.41
CA ALA A 122 3.10 -1.71 -5.53
C ALA A 122 4.23 -2.49 -6.23
N SER A 123 4.37 -3.79 -5.97
CA SER A 123 5.28 -4.69 -6.69
C SER A 123 4.83 -4.89 -8.13
N LEU A 124 5.77 -5.23 -9.02
CA LEU A 124 5.47 -5.44 -10.44
C LEU A 124 4.81 -6.79 -10.71
N ALA A 125 5.20 -7.83 -9.96
CA ALA A 125 4.73 -9.20 -10.20
C ALA A 125 4.46 -10.01 -8.93
N ARG A 126 5.04 -9.64 -7.78
CA ARG A 126 4.89 -10.40 -6.54
C ARG A 126 3.50 -10.21 -5.94
N ALA A 127 2.80 -11.29 -5.66
CA ALA A 127 1.67 -11.31 -4.73
C ALA A 127 2.20 -11.60 -3.31
N TYR A 128 1.53 -11.03 -2.31
CA TYR A 128 1.83 -11.26 -0.90
C TYR A 128 0.70 -12.04 -0.24
N ASP A 129 1.03 -13.00 0.61
CA ASP A 129 0.09 -13.62 1.56
C ASP A 129 0.41 -13.11 2.95
N LEU A 130 -0.28 -12.04 3.36
CA LEU A 130 -0.01 -11.28 4.56
C LEU A 130 -0.77 -11.86 5.75
N ARG A 131 -0.06 -12.03 6.88
CA ARG A 131 -0.63 -12.47 8.16
C ARG A 131 0.13 -11.87 9.34
N LEU A 132 -0.45 -11.95 10.52
CA LEU A 132 0.23 -11.57 11.75
C LEU A 132 1.02 -12.77 12.29
N ASP A 133 2.23 -12.53 12.82
CA ASP A 133 3.13 -13.58 13.33
C ASP A 133 2.59 -14.27 14.59
N ASN A 134 1.70 -13.63 15.32
CA ASN A 134 1.02 -14.19 16.50
C ASN A 134 -0.30 -14.93 16.17
N GLU A 135 -0.56 -15.19 14.87
CA GLU A 135 -1.77 -15.88 14.37
C GLU A 135 -3.11 -15.18 14.70
N GLN A 136 -3.07 -13.96 15.20
CA GLN A 136 -4.27 -13.16 15.45
C GLN A 136 -4.99 -12.81 14.14
N ASP A 137 -6.32 -12.84 14.15
CA ASP A 137 -7.13 -12.37 13.04
C ASP A 137 -6.98 -10.86 12.83
N MET A 138 -6.95 -10.46 11.57
CA MET A 138 -7.16 -9.08 11.13
C MET A 138 -8.63 -8.88 10.74
N LEU A 139 -9.17 -7.70 10.93
CA LEU A 139 -10.51 -7.35 10.45
C LEU A 139 -10.40 -6.60 9.11
N LEU A 140 -10.70 -7.28 8.00
CA LEU A 140 -10.75 -6.67 6.67
C LEU A 140 -11.98 -5.76 6.58
N VAL A 141 -11.78 -4.45 6.32
CA VAL A 141 -12.85 -3.44 6.29
C VAL A 141 -13.04 -2.80 4.92
N ALA A 142 -12.02 -2.79 4.07
CA ALA A 142 -12.11 -2.23 2.72
C ALA A 142 -11.19 -2.98 1.74
N ARG A 143 -11.55 -2.92 0.47
CA ARG A 143 -10.76 -3.36 -0.68
C ARG A 143 -10.80 -2.28 -1.77
N ASP A 144 -9.75 -2.17 -2.53
CA ASP A 144 -9.63 -1.34 -3.74
C ASP A 144 -10.44 -0.02 -3.73
N LEU A 145 -11.71 -0.08 -4.12
CA LEU A 145 -12.54 1.10 -4.37
C LEU A 145 -13.56 1.39 -3.27
N GLY A 146 -13.50 0.72 -2.11
CA GLY A 146 -14.43 1.06 -1.04
C GLY A 146 -14.51 0.08 0.11
N PHE A 147 -15.35 0.48 1.07
CA PHE A 147 -15.62 -0.32 2.25
C PHE A 147 -16.43 -1.57 1.93
N LEU A 148 -16.15 -2.63 2.67
CA LEU A 148 -17.03 -3.80 2.70
C LEU A 148 -18.34 -3.45 3.43
N PRO A 149 -19.47 -4.07 3.05
CA PRO A 149 -20.74 -3.87 3.75
C PRO A 149 -20.65 -4.23 5.25
N GLN A 150 -19.77 -5.17 5.58
CA GLN A 150 -19.45 -5.58 6.94
C GLN A 150 -17.99 -6.01 7.01
N GLY A 151 -17.27 -5.62 8.06
CA GLY A 151 -15.93 -6.09 8.33
C GLY A 151 -15.87 -7.62 8.47
N LYS A 152 -14.83 -8.24 7.92
CA LYS A 152 -14.63 -9.68 7.90
C LYS A 152 -13.32 -10.04 8.62
N ALA A 153 -13.42 -10.89 9.65
CA ALA A 153 -12.23 -11.47 10.28
C ALA A 153 -11.52 -12.41 9.29
N ILE A 154 -10.22 -12.24 9.15
CA ILE A 154 -9.36 -13.02 8.27
C ILE A 154 -8.03 -13.31 8.99
N ASN A 155 -7.51 -14.51 8.84
CA ASN A 155 -6.18 -14.88 9.35
C ASN A 155 -5.06 -14.64 8.33
N SER A 156 -5.40 -14.52 7.04
CA SER A 156 -4.47 -14.11 6.00
C SER A 156 -5.14 -13.25 4.93
N LEU A 157 -4.32 -12.49 4.21
CA LEU A 157 -4.75 -11.58 3.15
C LEU A 157 -3.85 -11.75 1.93
N ILE A 158 -4.40 -12.31 0.86
CA ILE A 158 -3.71 -12.29 -0.42
C ILE A 158 -3.91 -10.93 -1.08
N LEU A 159 -2.79 -10.32 -1.46
CA LEU A 159 -2.73 -9.00 -2.10
C LEU A 159 -1.91 -9.08 -3.38
N ALA A 160 -2.59 -9.09 -4.53
CA ALA A 160 -1.95 -9.11 -5.85
C ALA A 160 -1.40 -7.72 -6.24
N PRO A 161 -0.49 -7.63 -7.24
CA PRO A 161 0.04 -6.34 -7.70
C PRO A 161 -1.06 -5.34 -8.06
N GLY A 162 -0.98 -4.14 -7.48
CA GLY A 162 -1.95 -3.06 -7.66
C GLY A 162 -3.17 -3.13 -6.77
N GLU A 163 -3.40 -4.22 -6.06
CA GLU A 163 -4.51 -4.32 -5.09
C GLU A 163 -4.22 -3.50 -3.83
N ARG A 164 -5.29 -2.99 -3.24
CA ARG A 164 -5.30 -2.32 -1.93
C ARG A 164 -6.28 -3.04 -1.03
N ALA A 165 -5.96 -3.01 0.25
CA ALA A 165 -6.86 -3.46 1.30
C ALA A 165 -6.67 -2.61 2.55
N GLU A 166 -7.72 -2.53 3.36
CA GLU A 166 -7.64 -1.93 4.68
C GLU A 166 -8.03 -2.97 5.72
N VAL A 167 -7.14 -3.16 6.67
CA VAL A 167 -7.35 -4.09 7.76
C VAL A 167 -7.20 -3.38 9.10
N LEU A 168 -7.97 -3.80 10.09
CA LEU A 168 -7.77 -3.39 11.48
C LEU A 168 -7.02 -4.49 12.22
N VAL A 169 -6.02 -4.06 12.98
CA VAL A 169 -5.25 -4.91 13.90
C VAL A 169 -5.50 -4.45 15.33
N ASN A 170 -5.78 -5.40 16.22
CA ASN A 170 -6.00 -5.09 17.63
C ASN A 170 -4.68 -5.19 18.42
N LEU A 171 -4.18 -4.05 18.88
CA LEU A 171 -2.97 -3.92 19.68
C LEU A 171 -3.26 -3.59 21.16
N SER A 172 -4.46 -3.93 21.66
CA SER A 172 -4.88 -3.59 23.03
C SER A 172 -4.00 -4.23 24.10
N GLU A 173 -3.48 -5.44 23.85
CA GLU A 173 -2.59 -6.15 24.79
C GLU A 173 -1.23 -5.46 24.93
N GLY A 174 -0.83 -4.66 23.95
CA GLY A 174 0.44 -3.91 23.97
C GLY A 174 1.67 -4.75 23.70
N GLU A 175 1.49 -5.97 23.18
CA GLU A 175 2.57 -6.82 22.70
C GLU A 175 2.97 -6.40 21.28
N GLY A 176 4.25 -6.56 20.95
CA GLY A 176 4.73 -6.37 19.59
C GLY A 176 4.19 -7.47 18.68
N VAL A 177 3.73 -7.09 17.47
CA VAL A 177 3.26 -8.02 16.45
C VAL A 177 3.89 -7.65 15.11
N SER A 178 4.24 -8.65 14.32
CA SER A 178 4.81 -8.45 12.99
C SER A 178 3.81 -8.82 11.90
N LEU A 179 3.69 -7.95 10.88
CA LEU A 179 3.03 -8.31 9.64
C LEU A 179 4.05 -9.05 8.76
N ILE A 180 3.79 -10.32 8.50
CA ILE A 180 4.68 -11.20 7.74
C ILE A 180 4.03 -11.63 6.42
N SER A 181 4.85 -11.97 5.43
CA SER A 181 4.40 -12.57 4.16
C SER A 181 4.98 -13.98 4.03
N GLY A 182 4.12 -14.93 3.66
CA GLY A 182 4.49 -16.30 3.30
C GLY A 182 4.90 -16.40 1.84
#